data_d494b2d96b0348e869291e13de69143d
#
_entry.id   d494b2d96b0348e869291e13de69143d
#
_cell.length_a   1.000
_cell.length_b   1.000
_cell.length_c   1.000
_cell.angle_alpha   90.00
_cell.angle_beta   90.00
_cell.angle_gamma   90.00
#
_symmetry.space_group_name_H-M   'P 1'
#
loop_
_entity.id
_entity.type
_entity.pdbx_description
1 polymer ?
#
loop_
_entity_poly.entity_id
_entity_poly.type
_entity_poly.pdbx_seq_one_letter_code
_entity_poly.pdbx_strand_id
1 'polypeptide(L)'
;MKTTWRPFLFVLVCAFASAEAQDTEEEDYSMYEDYGYAGEAGKTYASPKIKGLSPNRFVNVAYDLQSPYQMSFSDLGDYAPDADWTAGGTSEIHATGGLRVNANIPVVSRNSIVWQMGANYMGTRFNVANPTAHPILQELDQRTLHTAGLFTTVFKPINEKQFLLFQGQADYSGDYTFMDLQPLNTLRYSAAVLWGKTSSDRKQWAIGVARTYKVGALNYVPIVLFNWTSRSEKWGTEILFPARANGRYTFSKRSLVLFGYELEGNSYRLDDLSANGNSFEIRRGEIRPRIEWNRQLVGFFWLNLQAGVRINYSFDSDELSSGADFYRGFFGDQEFKALSSLGTSGYALVGISFVSP
;
A
#
# COMPACT_ATOMS: atom_id res chain seq x y z
N MET A 1 27.55 -27.22 1.33
CA MET A 1 26.48 -28.07 1.87
C MET A 1 25.19 -27.67 1.13
N LYS A 2 24.69 -28.55 0.26
CA LYS A 2 23.50 -28.29 -0.54
C LYS A 2 22.27 -28.50 0.33
N THR A 3 21.60 -27.43 0.70
CA THR A 3 20.30 -27.47 1.39
C THR A 3 19.20 -27.46 0.34
N THR A 4 18.67 -28.61 0.05
CA THR A 4 17.54 -28.81 -0.86
C THR A 4 16.27 -28.30 -0.17
N TRP A 5 15.75 -27.18 -0.62
CA TRP A 5 14.41 -26.70 -0.27
C TRP A 5 13.38 -27.55 -1.03
N ARG A 6 12.64 -28.37 -0.30
CA ARG A 6 11.42 -28.99 -0.81
C ARG A 6 10.28 -27.99 -0.70
N PRO A 7 9.49 -27.76 -1.75
CA PRO A 7 8.30 -26.93 -1.65
C PRO A 7 7.27 -27.68 -0.78
N PHE A 8 6.94 -27.13 0.37
CA PHE A 8 5.78 -27.57 1.15
C PHE A 8 4.52 -27.13 0.39
N LEU A 9 3.98 -28.07 -0.36
CA LEU A 9 2.66 -27.96 -0.94
C LEU A 9 1.64 -28.15 0.21
N PHE A 10 1.19 -27.08 0.82
CA PHE A 10 0.05 -27.10 1.72
C PHE A 10 -1.22 -27.23 0.88
N VAL A 11 -1.64 -28.46 0.67
CA VAL A 11 -3.00 -28.75 0.19
C VAL A 11 -3.94 -28.44 1.35
N LEU A 12 -4.59 -27.27 1.29
CA LEU A 12 -5.67 -26.92 2.19
C LEU A 12 -6.91 -27.74 1.78
N VAL A 13 -7.09 -28.92 2.36
CA VAL A 13 -8.32 -29.67 2.25
C VAL A 13 -9.40 -28.91 3.02
N CYS A 14 -10.26 -28.22 2.30
CA CYS A 14 -11.51 -27.68 2.83
C CYS A 14 -12.43 -28.83 3.19
N ALA A 15 -12.38 -29.29 4.43
CA ALA A 15 -13.46 -30.10 5.00
C ALA A 15 -14.67 -29.16 5.19
N PHE A 16 -15.67 -29.30 4.33
CA PHE A 16 -16.99 -28.76 4.55
C PHE A 16 -17.64 -29.54 5.70
N ALA A 17 -17.46 -29.05 6.91
CA ALA A 17 -18.34 -29.40 8.00
C ALA A 17 -19.58 -28.51 7.86
N SER A 18 -20.70 -29.09 7.49
CA SER A 18 -22.03 -28.51 7.59
C SER A 18 -22.34 -28.36 9.08
N ALA A 19 -22.10 -27.17 9.62
CA ALA A 19 -22.63 -26.77 10.90
C ALA A 19 -24.05 -26.23 10.66
N GLU A 20 -25.04 -26.95 11.15
CA GLU A 20 -26.42 -26.46 11.24
C GLU A 20 -26.41 -25.13 12.02
N ALA A 21 -27.03 -24.14 11.41
CA ALA A 21 -27.24 -22.84 12.02
C ALA A 21 -28.21 -23.00 13.18
N GLN A 22 -27.70 -22.92 14.40
CA GLN A 22 -28.53 -22.49 15.52
C GLN A 22 -28.80 -20.99 15.31
N ASP A 23 -30.08 -20.66 15.19
CA ASP A 23 -30.61 -19.30 15.31
C ASP A 23 -30.20 -18.74 16.67
N THR A 24 -29.08 -18.02 16.71
CA THR A 24 -28.77 -17.13 17.80
C THR A 24 -29.32 -15.76 17.43
N GLU A 25 -30.15 -15.24 18.33
CA GLU A 25 -30.78 -13.93 18.31
C GLU A 25 -29.89 -12.88 17.67
N GLU A 26 -30.45 -12.14 16.71
CA GLU A 26 -29.81 -10.97 16.09
C GLU A 26 -29.47 -9.98 17.21
N GLU A 27 -28.26 -10.00 17.71
CA GLU A 27 -27.78 -8.89 18.50
C GLU A 27 -27.83 -7.63 17.64
N ASP A 28 -28.70 -6.74 18.03
CA ASP A 28 -28.91 -5.44 17.39
C ASP A 28 -27.68 -4.56 17.58
N TYR A 29 -26.76 -4.62 16.62
CA TYR A 29 -25.56 -3.78 16.59
C TYR A 29 -25.85 -2.30 16.31
N SER A 30 -27.12 -1.88 16.21
CA SER A 30 -27.50 -0.48 16.08
C SER A 30 -27.08 0.35 17.29
N MET A 31 -26.92 -0.28 18.46
CA MET A 31 -26.46 0.36 19.69
C MET A 31 -24.98 0.82 19.62
N TYR A 32 -24.15 0.23 18.72
CA TYR A 32 -22.75 0.63 18.57
C TYR A 32 -22.53 1.73 17.54
N GLU A 33 -23.52 2.06 16.75
CA GLU A 33 -23.46 3.23 15.84
C GLU A 33 -23.49 4.56 16.63
N ASP A 34 -23.92 4.53 17.88
CA ASP A 34 -24.19 5.72 18.71
C ASP A 34 -23.01 6.10 19.66
N TYR A 35 -21.97 5.28 19.76
CA TYR A 35 -20.83 5.55 20.65
C TYR A 35 -19.95 6.75 20.23
N GLY A 36 -20.28 7.46 19.16
CA GLY A 36 -19.62 8.70 18.73
C GLY A 36 -20.35 9.99 19.08
N TYR A 37 -21.52 9.94 19.72
CA TYR A 37 -22.42 11.09 19.81
C TYR A 37 -22.65 11.68 21.21
N ALA A 38 -21.96 11.23 22.23
CA ALA A 38 -22.12 11.80 23.56
C ALA A 38 -21.30 13.08 23.72
N GLY A 39 -21.90 14.23 23.48
CA GLY A 39 -21.35 15.45 24.05
C GLY A 39 -21.61 16.82 23.43
N GLU A 40 -22.18 16.96 22.26
CA GLU A 40 -22.56 18.29 21.73
C GLU A 40 -24.01 18.28 21.22
N ALA A 41 -24.93 18.55 22.10
CA ALA A 41 -26.34 18.75 21.75
C ALA A 41 -26.47 19.91 20.75
N GLY A 42 -26.89 19.61 19.52
CA GLY A 42 -27.38 20.58 18.56
C GLY A 42 -26.57 20.86 17.30
N LYS A 43 -25.35 20.37 17.14
CA LYS A 43 -24.60 20.52 15.88
C LYS A 43 -24.43 19.18 15.18
N THR A 44 -25.04 19.03 14.02
CA THR A 44 -24.76 17.91 13.10
C THR A 44 -23.55 18.24 12.25
N TYR A 45 -22.69 17.24 12.03
CA TYR A 45 -21.45 17.37 11.24
C TYR A 45 -21.43 16.33 10.13
N ALA A 46 -20.66 16.60 9.06
CA ALA A 46 -20.42 15.63 8.02
C ALA A 46 -19.73 14.39 8.59
N SER A 47 -20.25 13.21 8.29
CA SER A 47 -19.67 11.94 8.71
C SER A 47 -18.43 11.61 7.84
N PRO A 48 -17.35 11.06 8.44
CA PRO A 48 -16.23 10.54 7.67
C PRO A 48 -16.58 9.29 6.84
N LYS A 49 -17.68 8.63 7.16
CA LYS A 49 -18.14 7.42 6.48
C LYS A 49 -19.54 7.60 5.93
N ILE A 50 -19.78 6.96 4.78
CA ILE A 50 -21.12 6.72 4.25
C ILE A 50 -21.53 5.28 4.55
N LYS A 51 -22.84 4.99 4.50
CA LYS A 51 -23.35 3.63 4.70
C LYS A 51 -22.77 2.63 3.71
N GLY A 52 -22.52 1.44 4.18
CA GLY A 52 -22.13 0.29 3.39
C GLY A 52 -20.70 0.33 2.83
N LEU A 53 -19.79 1.21 3.29
CA LEU A 53 -18.36 1.14 2.94
C LEU A 53 -17.71 -0.12 3.53
N SER A 54 -16.59 -0.49 2.93
CA SER A 54 -15.73 -1.55 3.46
C SER A 54 -15.34 -1.26 4.91
N PRO A 55 -15.29 -2.28 5.78
CA PRO A 55 -14.95 -2.11 7.18
C PRO A 55 -13.56 -1.49 7.36
N ASN A 56 -13.39 -0.64 8.37
CA ASN A 56 -12.09 -0.07 8.70
C ASN A 56 -11.20 -1.12 9.35
N ARG A 57 -10.02 -1.31 8.79
CA ARG A 57 -9.01 -2.21 9.34
C ARG A 57 -8.14 -1.43 10.31
N PHE A 58 -8.13 -1.82 11.58
CA PHE A 58 -7.21 -1.27 12.58
C PHE A 58 -5.82 -1.84 12.44
N VAL A 59 -5.73 -3.15 12.27
CA VAL A 59 -4.48 -3.85 12.02
C VAL A 59 -4.71 -4.80 10.87
N ASN A 60 -3.76 -4.86 9.95
CA ASN A 60 -3.73 -5.82 8.87
C ASN A 60 -2.33 -6.41 8.79
N VAL A 61 -2.24 -7.73 8.79
CA VAL A 61 -1.01 -8.48 8.56
C VAL A 61 -1.24 -9.38 7.36
N ALA A 62 -0.42 -9.26 6.34
CA ALA A 62 -0.57 -10.00 5.09
C ALA A 62 0.77 -10.44 4.54
N TYR A 63 0.77 -11.52 3.79
CA TYR A 63 1.91 -11.99 3.04
C TYR A 63 1.61 -11.95 1.55
N ASP A 64 2.53 -11.40 0.78
CA ASP A 64 2.46 -11.14 -0.64
C ASP A 64 3.39 -12.09 -1.39
N LEU A 65 2.91 -12.70 -2.45
CA LEU A 65 3.63 -13.64 -3.30
C LEU A 65 3.44 -13.25 -4.76
N GLN A 66 4.52 -13.30 -5.54
CA GLN A 66 4.48 -13.05 -6.97
C GLN A 66 5.00 -14.27 -7.73
N SER A 67 4.41 -14.52 -8.90
CA SER A 67 4.89 -15.49 -9.86
C SER A 67 6.21 -15.04 -10.50
N PRO A 68 6.97 -15.94 -11.14
CA PRO A 68 8.18 -15.59 -11.88
C PRO A 68 7.95 -14.50 -12.94
N TYR A 69 8.96 -13.67 -13.17
CA TYR A 69 8.96 -12.64 -14.21
C TYR A 69 10.39 -12.27 -14.62
N GLN A 70 10.52 -11.62 -15.78
CA GLN A 70 11.79 -11.13 -16.29
C GLN A 70 12.11 -9.73 -15.76
N MET A 71 13.37 -9.50 -15.48
CA MET A 71 13.92 -8.18 -15.20
C MET A 71 14.97 -7.84 -16.26
N SER A 72 14.89 -6.66 -16.84
CA SER A 72 15.93 -6.11 -17.69
C SER A 72 16.53 -4.85 -17.07
N PHE A 73 17.81 -4.63 -17.32
CA PHE A 73 18.55 -3.47 -16.84
C PHE A 73 19.51 -2.99 -17.93
N SER A 74 19.68 -1.66 -18.03
CA SER A 74 20.70 -1.04 -18.85
C SER A 74 22.06 -1.15 -18.15
N ASP A 75 23.13 -0.85 -18.91
CA ASP A 75 24.42 -0.62 -18.29
C ASP A 75 24.37 0.55 -17.30
N LEU A 76 25.32 0.58 -16.38
CA LEU A 76 25.48 1.67 -15.43
C LEU A 76 26.40 2.77 -15.95
N GLY A 77 27.02 2.58 -17.14
CA GLY A 77 27.93 3.53 -17.74
C GLY A 77 29.07 3.93 -16.82
N ASP A 78 29.35 5.23 -16.74
CA ASP A 78 30.42 5.81 -15.91
C ASP A 78 30.20 5.67 -14.40
N TYR A 79 29.04 5.16 -13.98
CA TYR A 79 28.69 4.94 -12.57
C TYR A 79 29.05 3.54 -12.08
N ALA A 80 29.47 2.65 -12.98
CA ALA A 80 29.93 1.32 -12.60
C ALA A 80 31.26 1.42 -11.84
N PRO A 81 31.38 0.77 -10.67
CA PRO A 81 32.62 0.76 -9.90
C PRO A 81 33.75 0.01 -10.64
N ASP A 82 33.39 -0.94 -11.49
CA ASP A 82 34.31 -1.75 -12.28
C ASP A 82 33.81 -1.88 -13.73
N ALA A 83 34.76 -2.04 -14.67
CA ALA A 83 34.45 -2.19 -16.09
C ALA A 83 33.53 -3.39 -16.40
N ASP A 84 33.56 -4.41 -15.57
CA ASP A 84 32.72 -5.63 -15.70
C ASP A 84 31.23 -5.37 -15.38
N TRP A 85 30.91 -4.22 -14.80
CA TRP A 85 29.55 -3.84 -14.41
C TRP A 85 28.83 -2.98 -15.44
N THR A 86 29.44 -2.73 -16.58
CA THR A 86 28.89 -1.85 -17.63
C THR A 86 27.88 -2.57 -18.53
N ALA A 87 27.85 -3.89 -18.55
CA ALA A 87 26.96 -4.61 -19.46
C ALA A 87 25.53 -4.67 -18.94
N GLY A 88 24.60 -4.09 -19.66
CA GLY A 88 23.17 -4.32 -19.50
C GLY A 88 22.79 -5.79 -19.78
N GLY A 89 21.63 -6.21 -19.30
CA GLY A 89 21.20 -7.61 -19.48
C GLY A 89 19.79 -7.88 -19.02
N THR A 90 19.46 -9.18 -19.00
CA THR A 90 18.18 -9.68 -18.49
C THR A 90 18.43 -10.80 -17.50
N SER A 91 17.60 -10.87 -16.48
CA SER A 91 17.59 -11.98 -15.52
C SER A 91 16.16 -12.37 -15.17
N GLU A 92 15.97 -13.60 -14.78
CA GLU A 92 14.70 -14.08 -14.28
C GLU A 92 14.62 -13.91 -12.76
N ILE A 93 13.51 -13.38 -12.28
CA ILE A 93 13.13 -13.36 -10.87
C ILE A 93 12.21 -14.56 -10.66
N HIS A 94 12.69 -15.59 -9.99
CA HIS A 94 11.92 -16.82 -9.76
C HIS A 94 10.75 -16.63 -8.83
N ALA A 95 10.90 -15.77 -7.83
CA ALA A 95 9.85 -15.44 -6.88
C ALA A 95 10.14 -14.10 -6.22
N THR A 96 9.08 -13.39 -5.90
CA THR A 96 9.13 -12.24 -5.01
C THR A 96 8.09 -12.44 -3.93
N GLY A 97 8.43 -12.15 -2.68
CA GLY A 97 7.49 -12.30 -1.59
C GLY A 97 7.82 -11.36 -0.44
N GLY A 98 6.83 -11.12 0.42
CA GLY A 98 7.08 -10.24 1.54
C GLY A 98 5.94 -10.03 2.51
N LEU A 99 6.33 -9.65 3.71
CA LEU A 99 5.41 -9.31 4.78
C LEU A 99 4.91 -7.88 4.61
N ARG A 100 3.61 -7.69 4.82
CA ARG A 100 2.95 -6.38 4.86
C ARG A 100 2.21 -6.24 6.19
N VAL A 101 2.49 -5.18 6.92
CA VAL A 101 1.80 -4.84 8.16
C VAL A 101 1.30 -3.41 8.06
N ASN A 102 0.06 -3.19 8.42
CA ASN A 102 -0.51 -1.86 8.52
C ASN A 102 -1.31 -1.78 9.83
N ALA A 103 -1.08 -0.73 10.60
CA ALA A 103 -1.83 -0.44 11.80
C ALA A 103 -2.36 0.99 11.73
N ASN A 104 -3.63 1.20 12.08
CA ASN A 104 -4.29 2.50 12.07
C ASN A 104 -5.16 2.62 13.32
N ILE A 105 -4.85 3.58 14.17
CA ILE A 105 -5.48 3.75 15.49
C ILE A 105 -6.14 5.12 15.55
N PRO A 106 -7.42 5.21 15.93
CA PRO A 106 -8.07 6.48 16.20
C PRO A 106 -7.50 7.09 17.49
N VAL A 107 -6.92 8.28 17.39
CA VAL A 107 -6.38 9.04 18.55
C VAL A 107 -7.46 9.95 19.12
N VAL A 108 -8.23 10.58 18.23
CA VAL A 108 -9.38 11.41 18.59
C VAL A 108 -10.55 11.03 17.69
N SER A 109 -11.69 10.72 18.31
CA SER A 109 -12.95 10.46 17.60
C SER A 109 -14.04 11.32 18.22
N ARG A 110 -14.26 12.50 17.65
CA ARG A 110 -15.32 13.45 18.04
C ARG A 110 -16.07 13.89 16.78
N ASN A 111 -17.31 14.32 16.96
CA ASN A 111 -18.10 14.84 15.84
C ASN A 111 -17.43 16.02 15.11
N SER A 112 -16.64 16.82 15.83
CA SER A 112 -15.96 18.00 15.29
C SER A 112 -14.59 17.68 14.67
N ILE A 113 -14.00 16.50 14.94
CA ILE A 113 -12.72 16.08 14.39
C ILE A 113 -12.51 14.56 14.60
N VAL A 114 -12.05 13.89 13.58
CA VAL A 114 -11.52 12.52 13.69
C VAL A 114 -10.03 12.55 13.32
N TRP A 115 -9.19 12.13 14.25
CA TRP A 115 -7.75 12.05 14.06
C TRP A 115 -7.28 10.61 14.26
N GLN A 116 -6.58 10.09 13.28
CA GLN A 116 -6.02 8.75 13.27
C GLN A 116 -4.52 8.82 13.07
N MET A 117 -3.80 7.94 13.71
CA MET A 117 -2.37 7.71 13.49
C MET A 117 -2.15 6.25 13.16
N GLY A 118 -1.14 5.98 12.36
CA GLY A 118 -0.83 4.62 12.00
C GLY A 118 0.62 4.42 11.65
N ALA A 119 0.96 3.14 11.49
CA ALA A 119 2.26 2.68 11.07
C ALA A 119 2.10 1.65 9.95
N ASN A 120 3.03 1.64 9.02
CA ASN A 120 3.10 0.64 7.97
C ASN A 120 4.49 0.03 7.90
N TYR A 121 4.52 -1.24 7.55
CA TYR A 121 5.73 -1.97 7.22
C TYR A 121 5.51 -2.82 5.99
N MET A 122 6.48 -2.85 5.10
CA MET A 122 6.53 -3.73 3.96
C MET A 122 7.98 -4.20 3.78
N GLY A 123 8.19 -5.52 3.78
CA GLY A 123 9.44 -6.14 3.37
C GLY A 123 9.22 -6.86 2.05
N THR A 124 10.14 -6.71 1.10
CA THR A 124 10.08 -7.38 -0.20
C THR A 124 11.42 -8.06 -0.46
N ARG A 125 11.39 -9.37 -0.64
CA ARG A 125 12.55 -10.19 -0.96
C ARG A 125 12.42 -10.76 -2.36
N PHE A 126 13.51 -10.71 -3.10
CA PHE A 126 13.62 -11.24 -4.44
C PHE A 126 14.43 -12.53 -4.42
N ASN A 127 14.12 -13.46 -5.31
CA ASN A 127 14.90 -14.67 -5.58
C ASN A 127 15.31 -14.59 -7.05
N VAL A 128 16.57 -14.27 -7.29
CA VAL A 128 17.12 -13.98 -8.62
C VAL A 128 17.83 -15.20 -9.19
N ALA A 129 17.60 -15.51 -10.45
CA ALA A 129 18.21 -16.67 -11.12
C ALA A 129 19.72 -16.55 -11.26
N ASN A 130 20.21 -15.36 -11.61
CA ASN A 130 21.63 -15.08 -11.81
C ASN A 130 22.02 -13.77 -11.12
N PRO A 131 22.19 -13.78 -9.78
CA PRO A 131 22.44 -12.57 -9.02
C PRO A 131 23.79 -11.92 -9.33
N THR A 132 24.78 -12.68 -9.79
CA THR A 132 26.13 -12.16 -10.08
C THR A 132 26.23 -11.44 -11.42
N ALA A 133 25.17 -11.45 -12.23
CA ALA A 133 25.18 -10.81 -13.54
C ALA A 133 25.13 -9.27 -13.49
N HIS A 134 24.67 -8.71 -12.37
CA HIS A 134 24.59 -7.26 -12.17
C HIS A 134 24.52 -6.92 -10.68
N PRO A 135 25.16 -5.84 -10.22
CA PRO A 135 25.20 -5.46 -8.79
C PRO A 135 23.83 -5.27 -8.17
N ILE A 136 22.92 -4.60 -8.86
CA ILE A 136 21.55 -4.41 -8.39
C ILE A 136 20.84 -5.77 -8.16
N LEU A 137 21.10 -6.76 -9.03
CA LEU A 137 20.54 -8.11 -8.88
C LEU A 137 21.12 -8.81 -7.65
N GLN A 138 22.41 -8.64 -7.41
CA GLN A 138 23.09 -9.20 -6.25
C GLN A 138 22.51 -8.65 -4.95
N GLU A 139 22.32 -7.34 -4.86
CA GLU A 139 21.69 -6.69 -3.70
C GLU A 139 20.25 -7.15 -3.51
N LEU A 140 19.45 -7.21 -4.57
CA LEU A 140 18.06 -7.67 -4.52
C LEU A 140 17.94 -9.12 -4.04
N ASP A 141 18.90 -9.99 -4.39
CA ASP A 141 18.91 -11.39 -3.95
C ASP A 141 19.38 -11.55 -2.50
N GLN A 142 20.39 -10.80 -2.11
CA GLN A 142 21.00 -10.90 -0.78
C GLN A 142 20.22 -10.18 0.30
N ARG A 143 19.61 -9.05 -0.03
CA ARG A 143 18.95 -8.16 0.93
C ARG A 143 17.44 -8.11 0.71
N THR A 144 16.73 -7.74 1.74
CA THR A 144 15.30 -7.44 1.68
C THR A 144 15.12 -5.94 1.54
N LEU A 145 14.31 -5.51 0.60
CA LEU A 145 13.90 -4.11 0.53
C LEU A 145 12.80 -3.85 1.54
N HIS A 146 13.06 -2.94 2.46
CA HIS A 146 12.14 -2.57 3.53
C HIS A 146 11.52 -1.20 3.29
N THR A 147 10.26 -1.05 3.66
CA THR A 147 9.61 0.25 3.85
C THR A 147 8.96 0.23 5.22
N ALA A 148 9.34 1.17 6.08
CA ALA A 148 8.72 1.37 7.37
C ALA A 148 8.31 2.84 7.51
N GLY A 149 7.08 3.11 7.93
CA GLY A 149 6.59 4.46 7.98
C GLY A 149 5.52 4.70 9.03
N LEU A 150 5.37 5.99 9.33
CA LEU A 150 4.28 6.49 10.16
C LEU A 150 3.39 7.39 9.31
N PHE A 151 2.09 7.33 9.56
CA PHE A 151 1.14 8.21 8.90
C PHE A 151 0.10 8.77 9.86
N THR A 152 -0.48 9.88 9.47
CA THR A 152 -1.57 10.52 10.20
C THR A 152 -2.67 10.93 9.23
N THR A 153 -3.92 10.81 9.67
CA THR A 153 -5.08 11.24 8.91
C THR A 153 -5.99 12.07 9.82
N VAL A 154 -6.32 13.27 9.37
CA VAL A 154 -7.24 14.17 10.07
C VAL A 154 -8.44 14.44 9.18
N PHE A 155 -9.62 14.07 9.64
CA PHE A 155 -10.89 14.43 9.05
C PHE A 155 -11.53 15.54 9.88
N LYS A 156 -11.73 16.69 9.28
CA LYS A 156 -12.31 17.88 9.91
C LYS A 156 -13.61 18.27 9.21
N PRO A 157 -14.78 17.96 9.79
CA PRO A 157 -16.03 18.53 9.30
C PRO A 157 -16.02 20.05 9.42
N ILE A 158 -16.47 20.74 8.37
CA ILE A 158 -16.69 22.19 8.36
C ILE A 158 -18.14 22.49 8.76
N ASN A 159 -19.06 21.68 8.24
CA ASN A 159 -20.50 21.73 8.52
C ASN A 159 -21.12 20.33 8.29
N GLU A 160 -22.44 20.23 8.26
CA GLU A 160 -23.19 18.97 8.05
C GLU A 160 -22.83 18.23 6.75
N LYS A 161 -22.33 18.92 5.75
CA LYS A 161 -22.09 18.34 4.42
C LYS A 161 -20.64 18.45 3.95
N GLN A 162 -19.90 19.45 4.42
CA GLN A 162 -18.56 19.75 3.93
C GLN A 162 -17.50 19.35 4.96
N PHE A 163 -16.34 18.91 4.46
CA PHE A 163 -15.22 18.50 5.29
C PHE A 163 -13.88 18.80 4.60
N LEU A 164 -12.85 18.85 5.43
CA LEU A 164 -11.45 18.76 5.03
C LEU A 164 -10.88 17.42 5.45
N LEU A 165 -10.06 16.85 4.59
CA LEU A 165 -9.26 15.66 4.89
C LEU A 165 -7.80 16.01 4.67
N PHE A 166 -6.99 15.79 5.69
CA PHE A 166 -5.54 15.89 5.63
C PHE A 166 -4.92 14.53 5.89
N GLN A 167 -3.88 14.20 5.12
CA GLN A 167 -3.06 13.01 5.35
C GLN A 167 -1.59 13.41 5.26
N GLY A 168 -0.81 12.96 6.24
CA GLY A 168 0.65 13.08 6.25
C GLY A 168 1.28 11.71 6.45
N GLN A 169 2.45 11.47 5.84
CA GLN A 169 3.19 10.22 5.95
C GLN A 169 4.67 10.49 5.88
N ALA A 170 5.44 9.73 6.65
CA ALA A 170 6.90 9.70 6.60
C ALA A 170 7.35 8.23 6.55
N ASP A 171 8.15 7.88 5.55
CA ASP A 171 8.61 6.52 5.30
C ASP A 171 10.13 6.47 5.21
N TYR A 172 10.72 5.44 5.82
CA TYR A 172 12.04 4.92 5.47
C TYR A 172 11.87 3.81 4.45
N SER A 173 12.65 3.84 3.36
CA SER A 173 12.64 2.78 2.36
C SER A 173 14.05 2.50 1.85
N GLY A 174 14.48 1.24 1.95
CA GLY A 174 15.82 0.83 1.53
C GLY A 174 16.13 -0.63 1.87
N ASP A 175 17.40 -0.98 1.77
CA ASP A 175 17.97 -2.30 2.03
C ASP A 175 18.50 -2.49 3.46
N TYR A 176 18.32 -1.50 4.31
CA TYR A 176 18.79 -1.50 5.70
C TYR A 176 18.07 -2.54 6.55
N THR A 177 18.76 -3.03 7.59
CA THR A 177 18.14 -3.88 8.59
C THR A 177 17.27 -3.05 9.54
N PHE A 178 16.28 -3.69 10.17
CA PHE A 178 15.35 -3.01 11.09
C PHE A 178 16.05 -2.35 12.30
N MET A 179 17.31 -2.73 12.55
CA MET A 179 18.12 -2.21 13.66
C MET A 179 19.00 -1.01 13.28
N ASP A 180 19.16 -0.75 11.98
CA ASP A 180 19.98 0.36 11.50
C ASP A 180 19.12 1.62 11.41
N LEU A 181 19.24 2.49 12.42
CA LEU A 181 18.58 3.80 12.41
C LEU A 181 19.24 4.67 11.35
N GLN A 182 18.57 4.80 10.23
CA GLN A 182 19.01 5.69 9.16
C GLN A 182 18.86 7.17 9.58
N PRO A 183 19.72 8.06 9.10
CA PRO A 183 19.59 9.48 9.36
C PRO A 183 18.23 10.04 8.92
N LEU A 184 17.69 11.02 9.66
CA LEU A 184 16.38 11.62 9.37
C LEU A 184 16.26 12.23 7.97
N ASN A 185 17.37 12.60 7.34
CA ASN A 185 17.42 13.12 5.98
C ASN A 185 17.09 12.06 4.90
N THR A 186 17.06 10.77 5.27
CA THR A 186 16.67 9.68 4.37
C THR A 186 15.15 9.43 4.37
N LEU A 187 14.41 10.07 5.28
CA LEU A 187 12.95 9.95 5.33
C LEU A 187 12.30 10.56 4.06
N ARG A 188 11.30 9.85 3.55
CA ARG A 188 10.45 10.31 2.44
C ARG A 188 9.12 10.80 3.00
N TYR A 189 8.79 12.06 2.73
CA TYR A 189 7.56 12.67 3.24
C TYR A 189 6.51 12.80 2.14
N SER A 190 5.29 12.41 2.46
CA SER A 190 4.12 12.60 1.62
C SER A 190 3.05 13.34 2.39
N ALA A 191 2.30 14.18 1.71
CA ALA A 191 1.17 14.89 2.28
C ALA A 191 0.06 15.05 1.26
N ALA A 192 -1.18 15.03 1.73
CA ALA A 192 -2.36 15.27 0.90
C ALA A 192 -3.35 16.14 1.65
N VAL A 193 -4.04 17.01 0.93
CA VAL A 193 -5.16 17.79 1.43
C VAL A 193 -6.32 17.71 0.44
N LEU A 194 -7.52 17.44 0.95
CA LEU A 194 -8.73 17.36 0.16
C LEU A 194 -9.83 18.19 0.82
N TRP A 195 -10.62 18.83 0.00
CA TRP A 195 -11.91 19.40 0.39
C TRP A 195 -13.01 18.58 -0.23
N GLY A 196 -14.05 18.26 0.55
CA GLY A 196 -15.10 17.38 0.08
C GLY A 196 -16.48 17.67 0.65
N LYS A 197 -17.43 16.91 0.12
CA LYS A 197 -18.85 17.01 0.47
C LYS A 197 -19.50 15.64 0.57
N THR A 198 -20.24 15.43 1.65
CA THR A 198 -21.18 14.33 1.82
C THR A 198 -22.51 14.77 1.25
N SER A 199 -22.89 14.20 0.09
CA SER A 199 -24.11 14.58 -0.61
C SER A 199 -25.35 13.85 -0.06
N SER A 200 -25.15 12.66 0.50
CA SER A 200 -26.17 11.87 1.19
C SER A 200 -25.47 10.85 2.12
N ASP A 201 -26.23 10.10 2.90
CA ASP A 201 -25.75 8.98 3.72
C ASP A 201 -25.05 7.86 2.90
N ARG A 202 -25.17 7.88 1.55
CA ARG A 202 -24.62 6.90 0.61
C ARG A 202 -23.72 7.48 -0.46
N LYS A 203 -23.43 8.78 -0.43
CA LYS A 203 -22.59 9.41 -1.45
C LYS A 203 -21.72 10.51 -0.87
N GLN A 204 -20.43 10.39 -1.10
CA GLN A 204 -19.40 11.33 -0.67
C GLN A 204 -18.38 11.54 -1.78
N TRP A 205 -17.88 12.74 -1.94
CA TRP A 205 -16.80 13.06 -2.86
C TRP A 205 -15.88 14.14 -2.28
N ALA A 206 -14.65 14.14 -2.73
CA ALA A 206 -13.68 15.21 -2.42
C ALA A 206 -12.69 15.38 -3.58
N ILE A 207 -12.10 16.56 -3.67
CA ILE A 207 -11.02 16.87 -4.57
C ILE A 207 -9.87 17.47 -3.78
N GLY A 208 -8.66 17.27 -4.26
CA GLY A 208 -7.49 17.78 -3.57
C GLY A 208 -6.20 17.56 -4.33
N VAL A 209 -5.10 17.74 -3.64
CA VAL A 209 -3.76 17.55 -4.17
C VAL A 209 -2.91 16.78 -3.17
N ALA A 210 -2.02 15.94 -3.67
CA ALA A 210 -0.99 15.29 -2.88
C ALA A 210 0.40 15.61 -3.45
N ARG A 211 1.34 15.73 -2.54
CA ARG A 211 2.77 15.55 -2.79
C ARG A 211 3.15 14.17 -2.30
N THR A 212 3.61 13.28 -3.16
CA THR A 212 3.78 11.87 -2.80
C THR A 212 4.89 11.18 -3.58
N TYR A 213 5.52 10.18 -2.96
CA TYR A 213 6.45 9.22 -3.57
C TYR A 213 5.77 7.91 -4.01
N LYS A 214 4.49 7.75 -3.69
CA LYS A 214 3.73 6.50 -3.93
C LYS A 214 3.47 6.18 -5.41
N VAL A 215 3.93 7.01 -6.31
CA VAL A 215 3.92 6.76 -7.77
C VAL A 215 5.32 6.45 -8.31
N GLY A 216 6.26 6.04 -7.45
CA GLY A 216 7.62 5.67 -7.82
C GLY A 216 8.62 6.83 -7.77
N ALA A 217 8.18 8.06 -7.95
CA ALA A 217 8.99 9.27 -7.83
C ALA A 217 8.20 10.35 -7.09
N LEU A 218 8.88 11.42 -6.65
CA LEU A 218 8.19 12.56 -6.05
C LEU A 218 7.33 13.26 -7.10
N ASN A 219 6.03 13.30 -6.84
CA ASN A 219 5.07 13.93 -7.72
C ASN A 219 4.02 14.75 -6.96
N TYR A 220 3.50 15.76 -7.64
CA TYR A 220 2.30 16.48 -7.24
C TYR A 220 1.13 15.94 -8.06
N VAL A 221 0.18 15.33 -7.39
CA VAL A 221 -0.88 14.57 -8.03
C VAL A 221 -2.23 15.13 -7.62
N PRO A 222 -3.13 15.47 -8.57
CA PRO A 222 -4.51 15.77 -8.25
C PRO A 222 -5.20 14.52 -7.72
N ILE A 223 -6.00 14.67 -6.67
CA ILE A 223 -6.73 13.57 -6.02
C ILE A 223 -8.22 13.79 -6.15
N VAL A 224 -8.93 12.72 -6.47
CA VAL A 224 -10.39 12.65 -6.42
C VAL A 224 -10.80 11.48 -5.53
N LEU A 225 -11.53 11.78 -4.46
CA LEU A 225 -12.21 10.79 -3.64
C LEU A 225 -13.66 10.72 -4.10
N PHE A 226 -14.15 9.51 -4.33
CA PHE A 226 -15.55 9.27 -4.63
C PHE A 226 -16.00 7.95 -4.03
N ASN A 227 -16.93 8.04 -3.09
CA ASN A 227 -17.56 6.89 -2.44
C ASN A 227 -19.05 6.90 -2.72
N TRP A 228 -19.56 5.77 -3.13
CA TRP A 228 -20.97 5.59 -3.39
C TRP A 228 -21.44 4.18 -3.01
N THR A 229 -22.65 4.09 -2.49
CA THR A 229 -23.32 2.82 -2.16
C THR A 229 -24.75 2.84 -2.71
N SER A 230 -25.15 1.75 -3.33
CA SER A 230 -26.51 1.56 -3.85
C SER A 230 -27.53 1.54 -2.72
N ARG A 231 -28.82 1.70 -3.06
CA ARG A 231 -29.91 1.61 -2.07
C ARG A 231 -30.01 0.24 -1.41
N SER A 232 -29.67 -0.82 -2.14
CA SER A 232 -29.66 -2.20 -1.62
C SER A 232 -28.41 -2.54 -0.81
N GLU A 233 -27.45 -1.61 -0.70
CA GLU A 233 -26.13 -1.77 -0.06
C GLU A 233 -25.25 -2.89 -0.64
N LYS A 234 -25.74 -3.60 -1.67
CA LYS A 234 -24.99 -4.67 -2.32
C LYS A 234 -23.86 -4.16 -3.20
N TRP A 235 -24.10 -3.07 -3.94
CA TRP A 235 -23.10 -2.48 -4.85
C TRP A 235 -22.57 -1.17 -4.31
N GLY A 236 -21.31 -0.91 -4.55
CA GLY A 236 -20.67 0.36 -4.19
C GLY A 236 -19.41 0.62 -4.97
N THR A 237 -18.90 1.84 -4.85
CA THR A 237 -17.59 2.24 -5.36
C THR A 237 -16.80 2.94 -4.26
N GLU A 238 -15.49 2.64 -4.21
CA GLU A 238 -14.55 3.23 -3.27
C GLU A 238 -13.33 3.69 -4.07
N ILE A 239 -13.32 4.96 -4.42
CA ILE A 239 -12.34 5.56 -5.31
C ILE A 239 -11.53 6.60 -4.56
N LEU A 240 -10.22 6.51 -4.64
CA LEU A 240 -9.24 7.53 -4.31
C LEU A 240 -8.28 7.65 -5.49
N PHE A 241 -8.73 8.29 -6.56
CA PHE A 241 -7.97 8.41 -7.81
C PHE A 241 -6.78 9.37 -7.63
N PRO A 242 -5.58 9.06 -8.18
CA PRO A 242 -5.26 7.87 -8.96
C PRO A 242 -4.83 6.66 -8.13
N ALA A 243 -4.69 6.77 -6.81
CA ALA A 243 -4.10 5.73 -5.96
C ALA A 243 -4.86 4.40 -6.01
N ARG A 244 -6.19 4.44 -6.09
CA ARG A 244 -7.02 3.23 -6.22
C ARG A 244 -8.41 3.57 -6.75
N ALA A 245 -9.01 2.61 -7.44
CA ALA A 245 -10.42 2.64 -7.80
C ALA A 245 -10.98 1.23 -7.68
N ASN A 246 -11.95 1.04 -6.80
CA ASN A 246 -12.58 -0.25 -6.54
C ASN A 246 -14.10 -0.17 -6.74
N GLY A 247 -14.64 -1.14 -7.48
CA GLY A 247 -16.02 -1.57 -7.35
C GLY A 247 -16.14 -2.51 -6.15
N ARG A 248 -17.27 -2.49 -5.48
CA ARG A 248 -17.56 -3.36 -4.35
C ARG A 248 -18.87 -4.10 -4.57
N TYR A 249 -18.85 -5.40 -4.22
CA TYR A 249 -20.06 -6.21 -4.10
C TYR A 249 -20.11 -6.86 -2.71
N THR A 250 -21.17 -6.57 -1.97
CA THR A 250 -21.41 -7.07 -0.62
C THR A 250 -22.38 -8.25 -0.68
N PHE A 251 -21.89 -9.46 -0.38
CA PHE A 251 -22.70 -10.67 -0.29
C PHE A 251 -23.55 -10.66 0.98
N SER A 252 -22.92 -10.27 2.09
CA SER A 252 -23.53 -10.19 3.41
C SER A 252 -22.74 -9.19 4.29
N LYS A 253 -23.23 -8.89 5.47
CA LYS A 253 -22.49 -8.08 6.47
C LYS A 253 -21.09 -8.66 6.80
N ARG A 254 -20.90 -9.98 6.57
CA ARG A 254 -19.67 -10.73 6.86
C ARG A 254 -18.82 -11.07 5.64
N SER A 255 -19.23 -10.67 4.42
CA SER A 255 -18.50 -11.04 3.20
C SER A 255 -18.71 -10.04 2.08
N LEU A 256 -17.61 -9.57 1.51
CA LEU A 256 -17.60 -8.66 0.37
C LEU A 256 -16.44 -8.94 -0.58
N VAL A 257 -16.59 -8.52 -1.83
CA VAL A 257 -15.53 -8.52 -2.84
C VAL A 257 -15.30 -7.10 -3.31
N LEU A 258 -14.04 -6.74 -3.43
CA LEU A 258 -13.55 -5.56 -4.13
C LEU A 258 -12.92 -5.99 -5.45
N PHE A 259 -13.12 -5.22 -6.50
CA PHE A 259 -12.50 -5.42 -7.80
C PHE A 259 -12.13 -4.08 -8.41
N GLY A 260 -10.95 -3.99 -8.95
CA GLY A 260 -10.44 -2.73 -9.47
C GLY A 260 -8.93 -2.71 -9.54
N TYR A 261 -8.33 -1.56 -9.30
CA TYR A 261 -6.87 -1.42 -9.28
C TYR A 261 -6.37 -0.60 -8.10
N GLU A 262 -5.09 -0.74 -7.83
CA GLU A 262 -4.33 0.06 -6.90
C GLU A 262 -2.98 0.42 -7.52
N LEU A 263 -2.55 1.65 -7.34
CA LEU A 263 -1.19 2.08 -7.62
C LEU A 263 -0.33 1.89 -6.36
N GLU A 264 0.84 1.31 -6.55
CA GLU A 264 1.84 1.23 -5.50
C GLU A 264 3.18 1.70 -6.06
N GLY A 265 3.84 2.56 -5.32
CA GLY A 265 5.17 3.01 -5.65
C GLY A 265 6.00 3.22 -4.39
N ASN A 266 7.27 2.94 -4.51
CA ASN A 266 8.27 3.15 -3.46
C ASN A 266 9.58 3.58 -4.09
N SER A 267 10.34 4.34 -3.30
CA SER A 267 11.68 4.75 -3.64
C SER A 267 12.60 4.16 -2.58
N TYR A 268 13.40 3.19 -2.96
CA TYR A 268 14.31 2.46 -2.08
C TYR A 268 15.72 3.01 -2.20
N ARG A 269 16.34 3.31 -1.05
CA ARG A 269 17.75 3.65 -0.99
C ARG A 269 18.55 2.38 -0.80
N LEU A 270 19.61 2.22 -1.62
CA LEU A 270 20.61 1.18 -1.51
C LEU A 270 21.94 1.83 -1.16
N ASP A 271 22.53 1.46 -0.04
CA ASP A 271 23.82 1.96 0.37
C ASP A 271 24.94 1.04 -0.16
N ASP A 272 26.16 1.57 -0.29
CA ASP A 272 27.37 0.84 -0.66
C ASP A 272 27.44 0.23 -2.07
N LEU A 273 26.57 0.64 -2.99
CA LEU A 273 26.59 0.16 -4.37
C LEU A 273 27.49 0.97 -5.32
N SER A 274 27.86 2.19 -4.95
CA SER A 274 28.68 3.05 -5.78
C SER A 274 30.16 2.98 -5.43
N ALA A 275 31.04 2.96 -6.43
CA ALA A 275 32.49 3.09 -6.24
C ALA A 275 32.90 4.37 -5.49
N ASN A 276 32.07 5.39 -5.57
CA ASN A 276 32.29 6.69 -4.96
C ASN A 276 31.73 6.80 -3.54
N GLY A 277 31.19 5.70 -2.99
CA GLY A 277 30.52 5.70 -1.67
C GLY A 277 29.17 6.42 -1.67
N ASN A 278 28.60 6.69 -2.85
CA ASN A 278 27.27 7.28 -2.98
C ASN A 278 26.20 6.17 -2.86
N SER A 279 25.02 6.53 -2.38
CA SER A 279 23.89 5.64 -2.36
C SER A 279 23.18 5.62 -3.71
N PHE A 280 22.54 4.50 -4.05
CA PHE A 280 21.62 4.40 -5.17
C PHE A 280 20.17 4.52 -4.70
N GLU A 281 19.32 5.06 -5.54
CA GLU A 281 17.87 5.05 -5.36
C GLU A 281 17.21 4.21 -6.43
N ILE A 282 16.45 3.18 -6.04
CA ILE A 282 15.57 2.44 -6.94
C ILE A 282 14.16 2.98 -6.81
N ARG A 283 13.57 3.44 -7.90
CA ARG A 283 12.20 3.93 -7.97
C ARG A 283 11.31 2.89 -8.63
N ARG A 284 10.44 2.30 -7.84
CA ARG A 284 9.48 1.31 -8.30
C ARG A 284 8.08 1.91 -8.35
N GLY A 285 7.44 1.79 -9.51
CA GLY A 285 6.04 2.15 -9.70
C GLY A 285 5.28 1.01 -10.38
N GLU A 286 4.12 0.66 -9.85
CA GLU A 286 3.29 -0.41 -10.39
C GLU A 286 1.81 -0.11 -10.30
N ILE A 287 1.05 -0.61 -11.26
CA ILE A 287 -0.40 -0.70 -11.21
C ILE A 287 -0.79 -2.15 -10.97
N ARG A 288 -1.73 -2.39 -10.04
CA ARG A 288 -2.18 -3.72 -9.62
C ARG A 288 -3.69 -3.89 -9.84
N PRO A 289 -4.13 -4.26 -11.05
CA PRO A 289 -5.48 -4.77 -11.24
C PRO A 289 -5.70 -6.01 -10.38
N ARG A 290 -6.81 -6.03 -9.62
CA ARG A 290 -7.02 -7.09 -8.63
C ARG A 290 -8.48 -7.36 -8.31
N ILE A 291 -8.68 -8.55 -7.75
CA ILE A 291 -9.88 -8.95 -7.01
C ILE A 291 -9.45 -9.24 -5.58
N GLU A 292 -10.20 -8.74 -4.63
CA GLU A 292 -9.97 -8.93 -3.20
C GLU A 292 -11.25 -9.42 -2.53
N TRP A 293 -11.21 -10.58 -1.89
CA TRP A 293 -12.29 -11.12 -1.11
C TRP A 293 -12.01 -10.94 0.38
N ASN A 294 -12.98 -10.36 1.08
CA ASN A 294 -12.92 -10.11 2.52
C ASN A 294 -14.03 -10.92 3.19
N ARG A 295 -13.66 -11.69 4.19
CA ARG A 295 -14.57 -12.55 4.94
C ARG A 295 -14.31 -12.46 6.43
N GLN A 296 -15.34 -12.14 7.19
CA GLN A 296 -15.32 -12.24 8.65
C GLN A 296 -15.17 -13.71 9.06
N LEU A 297 -14.17 -14.00 9.87
CA LEU A 297 -13.93 -15.33 10.44
C LEU A 297 -14.68 -15.46 11.76
N VAL A 298 -14.29 -14.66 12.74
CA VAL A 298 -14.86 -14.64 14.08
C VAL A 298 -14.68 -13.25 14.71
N GLY A 299 -15.70 -12.70 15.34
CA GLY A 299 -15.64 -11.40 16.00
C GLY A 299 -15.08 -10.32 15.05
N PHE A 300 -14.01 -9.68 15.44
CA PHE A 300 -13.34 -8.61 14.68
C PHE A 300 -12.28 -9.09 13.68
N PHE A 301 -12.04 -10.40 13.57
CA PHE A 301 -11.03 -10.96 12.67
C PHE A 301 -11.60 -11.26 11.30
N TRP A 302 -10.95 -10.74 10.28
CA TRP A 302 -11.31 -10.89 8.88
C TRP A 302 -10.17 -11.49 8.08
N LEU A 303 -10.49 -12.45 7.24
CA LEU A 303 -9.59 -12.99 6.21
C LEU A 303 -9.65 -12.07 4.99
N ASN A 304 -8.49 -11.75 4.45
CA ASN A 304 -8.33 -11.00 3.21
C ASN A 304 -7.57 -11.85 2.20
N LEU A 305 -8.19 -12.19 1.10
CA LEU A 305 -7.56 -12.88 -0.02
C LEU A 305 -7.59 -11.97 -1.23
N GLN A 306 -6.42 -11.75 -1.82
CA GLN A 306 -6.28 -10.90 -2.98
C GLN A 306 -5.50 -11.65 -4.06
N ALA A 307 -5.94 -11.51 -5.32
CA ALA A 307 -5.23 -12.00 -6.48
C ALA A 307 -5.32 -11.00 -7.62
N GLY A 308 -4.29 -10.93 -8.43
CA GLY A 308 -4.26 -9.99 -9.54
C GLY A 308 -2.96 -10.06 -10.34
N VAL A 309 -2.72 -8.99 -11.06
CA VAL A 309 -1.54 -8.81 -11.91
C VAL A 309 -0.81 -7.55 -11.46
N ARG A 310 0.52 -7.59 -11.47
CA ARG A 310 1.39 -6.42 -11.27
C ARG A 310 1.97 -6.01 -12.61
N ILE A 311 1.66 -4.81 -13.00
CA ILE A 311 2.18 -4.17 -14.20
C ILE A 311 3.12 -3.07 -13.72
N ASN A 312 4.43 -3.30 -13.83
CA ASN A 312 5.43 -2.32 -13.45
C ASN A 312 5.58 -1.31 -14.59
N TYR A 313 5.48 -0.03 -14.30
CA TYR A 313 5.67 1.05 -15.25
C TYR A 313 6.96 1.85 -15.00
N SER A 314 7.61 1.64 -13.85
CA SER A 314 8.89 2.23 -13.49
C SER A 314 9.66 1.30 -12.56
N PHE A 315 10.92 1.07 -12.88
CA PHE A 315 11.90 0.43 -12.01
C PHE A 315 13.28 0.97 -12.32
N ASP A 316 13.44 2.27 -12.18
CA ASP A 316 14.62 2.99 -12.60
C ASP A 316 15.53 3.28 -11.41
N SER A 317 16.82 3.32 -11.68
CA SER A 317 17.84 3.57 -10.68
C SER A 317 18.57 4.86 -10.95
N ASP A 318 18.94 5.57 -9.89
CA ASP A 318 19.72 6.80 -9.96
C ASP A 318 20.70 6.86 -8.80
N GLU A 319 21.86 7.48 -9.01
CA GLU A 319 22.84 7.72 -7.96
C GLU A 319 22.41 8.93 -7.14
N LEU A 320 22.39 8.78 -5.83
CA LEU A 320 22.10 9.86 -4.90
C LEU A 320 23.40 10.54 -4.51
N SER A 321 23.63 11.76 -4.99
CA SER A 321 24.73 12.60 -4.49
C SER A 321 24.49 12.93 -3.01
N SER A 322 25.55 12.88 -2.21
CA SER A 322 25.47 13.15 -0.76
C SER A 322 24.84 14.52 -0.49
N GLY A 323 23.70 14.55 0.18
CA GLY A 323 23.00 15.76 0.60
C GLY A 323 22.01 16.36 -0.40
N ALA A 324 21.88 15.77 -1.60
CA ALA A 324 20.93 16.23 -2.57
C ALA A 324 19.61 15.57 -2.34
N ASP A 325 18.53 15.96 -2.10
CA ASP A 325 17.30 15.30 -2.46
C ASP A 325 16.07 15.39 -1.62
N PHE A 326 16.11 16.25 -0.64
CA PHE A 326 14.84 16.55 0.03
C PHE A 326 13.88 17.37 -0.88
N TYR A 327 14.40 18.08 -1.88
CA TYR A 327 13.65 19.03 -2.71
C TYR A 327 13.78 18.79 -4.22
N ARG A 328 13.78 17.55 -4.68
CA ARG A 328 13.70 17.33 -6.12
C ARG A 328 12.38 17.88 -6.66
N GLY A 329 12.54 18.84 -7.48
CA GLY A 329 11.76 19.69 -8.31
C GLY A 329 10.24 19.53 -8.43
N PHE A 330 9.60 20.65 -8.49
CA PHE A 330 8.17 20.81 -8.81
C PHE A 330 7.85 20.47 -10.28
N PHE A 331 8.83 20.66 -11.15
CA PHE A 331 8.74 20.46 -12.60
C PHE A 331 10.13 20.17 -13.11
N GLY A 332 10.40 18.98 -13.55
CA GLY A 332 11.65 18.60 -14.20
C GLY A 332 11.66 17.12 -14.49
N ASP A 333 12.02 16.76 -15.70
CA ASP A 333 12.35 15.39 -16.05
C ASP A 333 13.57 15.00 -15.21
N GLN A 334 13.43 13.95 -14.42
CA GLN A 334 14.56 13.35 -13.75
C GLN A 334 15.21 12.40 -14.72
N GLU A 335 16.39 12.72 -15.17
CA GLU A 335 17.21 11.79 -15.94
C GLU A 335 17.64 10.66 -15.02
N PHE A 336 17.18 9.46 -15.33
CA PHE A 336 17.65 8.25 -14.66
C PHE A 336 18.96 7.82 -15.31
N LYS A 337 19.92 7.46 -14.47
CA LYS A 337 21.23 7.02 -14.94
C LYS A 337 21.22 5.56 -15.38
N ALA A 338 20.35 4.75 -14.78
CA ALA A 338 20.15 3.36 -15.18
C ALA A 338 18.65 3.08 -15.36
N LEU A 339 18.27 2.80 -16.60
CA LEU A 339 16.91 2.36 -16.92
C LEU A 339 16.80 0.87 -16.72
N SER A 340 15.77 0.47 -16.01
CA SER A 340 15.47 -0.94 -15.76
C SER A 340 13.97 -1.18 -15.94
N SER A 341 13.59 -2.42 -16.15
CA SER A 341 12.18 -2.79 -16.21
C SER A 341 11.92 -4.11 -15.54
N LEU A 342 10.81 -4.20 -14.86
CA LEU A 342 10.28 -5.45 -14.32
C LEU A 342 9.11 -5.90 -15.20
N GLY A 343 9.16 -7.16 -15.61
CA GLY A 343 8.07 -7.79 -16.34
C GLY A 343 6.79 -7.86 -15.52
N THR A 344 5.70 -8.08 -16.22
CA THR A 344 4.38 -8.30 -15.61
C THR A 344 4.36 -9.64 -14.88
N SER A 345 3.83 -9.66 -13.65
CA SER A 345 3.70 -10.88 -12.85
C SER A 345 2.30 -11.06 -12.27
N GLY A 346 1.85 -12.30 -12.14
CA GLY A 346 0.72 -12.63 -11.30
C GLY A 346 1.10 -12.50 -9.83
N TYR A 347 0.13 -12.16 -8.96
CA TYR A 347 0.39 -12.14 -7.53
C TYR A 347 -0.82 -12.61 -6.74
N ALA A 348 -0.54 -13.05 -5.53
CA ALA A 348 -1.53 -13.38 -4.51
C ALA A 348 -1.12 -12.78 -3.17
N LEU A 349 -2.08 -12.31 -2.40
CA LEU A 349 -1.88 -11.81 -1.05
C LEU A 349 -2.90 -12.48 -0.12
N VAL A 350 -2.38 -12.99 0.99
CA VAL A 350 -3.20 -13.58 2.05
C VAL A 350 -2.94 -12.81 3.33
N GLY A 351 -4.01 -12.36 3.98
CA GLY A 351 -3.88 -11.57 5.19
C GLY A 351 -5.02 -11.75 6.16
N ILE A 352 -4.76 -11.34 7.39
CA ILE A 352 -5.74 -11.24 8.46
C ILE A 352 -5.80 -9.80 8.92
N SER A 353 -7.02 -9.29 9.04
CA SER A 353 -7.28 -7.94 9.54
C SER A 353 -8.06 -8.01 10.85
N PHE A 354 -7.71 -7.11 11.76
CA PHE A 354 -8.55 -6.72 12.88
C PHE A 354 -9.35 -5.49 12.46
N VAL A 355 -10.66 -5.63 12.48
CA VAL A 355 -11.61 -4.64 11.96
C VAL A 355 -12.36 -4.02 13.13
N SER A 356 -12.67 -2.73 13.03
CA SER A 356 -13.56 -2.05 13.99
C SER A 356 -14.94 -2.71 13.99
N PRO A 357 -15.55 -2.88 15.16
CA PRO A 357 -16.94 -3.28 15.27
C PRO A 357 -17.87 -2.32 14.54
#